data_6530b98255d8aff28dbe997531ca10bf
#
_entry.id   6530b98255d8aff28dbe997531ca10bf
#
_cell.length_a   1.000
_cell.length_b   1.000
_cell.length_c   1.000
_cell.angle_alpha   90.00
_cell.angle_beta   90.00
_cell.angle_gamma   90.00
#
_symmetry.space_group_name_H-M   'P 1'
#
loop_
_entity.id
_entity.type
_entity.pdbx_description
1 polymer ?
#
loop_
_entity_poly.entity_id
_entity_poly.type
_entity_poly.pdbx_seq_one_letter_code
_entity_poly.pdbx_strand_id
1 'polypeptide(L)'
;MYIKPKNYAKTVKFLSFLTCLWEQRKLGGIAKFFNGRAYSQNELLDNGKYKVLRVGNFYTNDSWYYSNLELSEKSYANFGDLLYTWSATFGPHIWTGHKVIYHYHIWKIVLSDEFEKYFAMQLLEKDKNDILLNTNGSTMVHITKQGMEAKEIVIPKNFKEQKVLGKFLSNFDNLITLHQRECFLHKEV
;
A
#
# COMPACT_ATOMS: atom_id res chain seq x y z
N MET A 1 7.69 53.16 -8.34
CA MET A 1 7.42 52.88 -6.92
C MET A 1 7.32 51.35 -6.76
N TYR A 2 8.41 50.67 -6.42
CA TYR A 2 8.49 49.22 -6.32
C TYR A 2 8.02 48.81 -4.91
N ILE A 3 6.87 48.17 -4.84
CA ILE A 3 6.36 47.58 -3.58
C ILE A 3 7.07 46.24 -3.38
N LYS A 4 8.05 46.21 -2.45
CA LYS A 4 8.67 44.94 -2.00
C LYS A 4 7.60 44.11 -1.26
N PRO A 5 7.37 42.86 -1.63
CA PRO A 5 6.43 42.00 -0.90
C PRO A 5 7.05 41.60 0.46
N LYS A 6 6.53 42.20 1.54
CA LYS A 6 6.91 41.86 2.94
C LYS A 6 6.64 40.42 3.39
N ASN A 7 6.00 39.63 2.54
CA ASN A 7 5.59 38.24 2.89
C ASN A 7 6.52 37.14 2.39
N TYR A 8 7.51 37.45 1.53
CA TYR A 8 8.38 36.42 0.95
C TYR A 8 9.25 35.72 2.01
N ALA A 9 9.79 36.47 2.96
CA ALA A 9 10.65 35.92 4.01
C ALA A 9 9.91 35.05 5.04
N LYS A 10 8.61 35.30 5.28
CA LYS A 10 7.78 34.44 6.15
C LYS A 10 7.42 33.14 5.45
N THR A 11 7.11 33.17 4.17
CA THR A 11 6.79 32.00 3.36
C THR A 11 8.00 31.08 3.19
N VAL A 12 9.19 31.65 2.94
CA VAL A 12 10.45 30.89 2.85
C VAL A 12 10.84 30.28 4.19
N LYS A 13 10.67 31.00 5.31
CA LYS A 13 10.90 30.45 6.66
C LYS A 13 9.88 29.34 6.99
N PHE A 14 8.63 29.47 6.60
CA PHE A 14 7.61 28.44 6.81
C PHE A 14 7.90 27.19 5.97
N LEU A 15 8.29 27.34 4.70
CA LEU A 15 8.71 26.23 3.83
C LEU A 15 9.99 25.56 4.34
N SER A 16 10.98 26.31 4.81
CA SER A 16 12.20 25.76 5.40
C SER A 16 11.96 25.06 6.74
N PHE A 17 10.96 25.51 7.51
CA PHE A 17 10.52 24.83 8.73
C PHE A 17 9.81 23.50 8.42
N LEU A 18 8.97 23.45 7.38
CA LEU A 18 8.33 22.22 6.92
C LEU A 18 9.36 21.20 6.42
N THR A 19 10.37 21.62 5.67
CA THR A 19 11.42 20.70 5.18
C THR A 19 12.32 20.17 6.30
N CYS A 20 12.42 20.83 7.45
CA CYS A 20 13.14 20.35 8.62
C CYS A 20 12.37 19.27 9.42
N LEU A 21 11.08 19.09 9.15
CA LEU A 21 10.20 18.14 9.82
C LEU A 21 10.05 16.81 9.05
N TRP A 22 10.58 16.74 7.82
CA TRP A 22 10.55 15.54 6.98
C TRP A 22 11.97 15.00 6.85
N GLU A 23 12.08 13.69 6.75
CA GLU A 23 13.35 12.98 6.61
C GLU A 23 13.31 11.97 5.48
N GLN A 24 14.47 11.77 4.88
CA GLN A 24 14.68 10.72 3.89
C GLN A 24 15.07 9.43 4.60
N ARG A 25 14.38 8.35 4.27
CA ARG A 25 14.59 7.00 4.84
C ARG A 25 14.56 5.95 3.74
N LYS A 26 15.33 4.89 3.90
CA LYS A 26 15.12 3.69 3.08
C LYS A 26 13.89 2.93 3.57
N LEU A 27 13.00 2.56 2.64
CA LEU A 27 11.76 1.85 2.98
C LEU A 27 12.01 0.57 3.78
N GLY A 28 13.02 -0.23 3.40
CA GLY A 28 13.41 -1.45 4.13
C GLY A 28 13.93 -1.21 5.55
N GLY A 29 14.28 0.03 5.90
CA GLY A 29 14.68 0.40 7.27
C GLY A 29 13.50 0.58 8.23
N ILE A 30 12.29 0.85 7.70
CA ILE A 30 11.08 1.12 8.48
C ILE A 30 9.88 0.22 8.10
N ALA A 31 10.05 -0.66 7.11
CA ALA A 31 9.06 -1.64 6.68
C ALA A 31 9.75 -2.97 6.33
N LYS A 32 9.25 -4.08 6.86
CA LYS A 32 9.74 -5.42 6.55
C LYS A 32 8.73 -6.14 5.67
N PHE A 33 9.21 -6.71 4.56
CA PHE A 33 8.40 -7.42 3.58
C PHE A 33 8.54 -8.93 3.79
N PHE A 34 7.44 -9.63 3.98
CA PHE A 34 7.39 -11.08 4.12
C PHE A 34 6.68 -11.68 2.91
N ASN A 35 7.37 -12.58 2.20
CA ASN A 35 6.77 -13.30 1.08
C ASN A 35 5.69 -14.25 1.58
N GLY A 36 4.60 -14.36 0.80
CA GLY A 36 3.71 -15.50 0.90
C GLY A 36 4.39 -16.78 0.44
N ARG A 37 3.64 -17.87 0.52
CA ARG A 37 4.12 -19.23 0.19
C ARG A 37 3.57 -19.65 -1.18
N ALA A 38 4.38 -20.38 -1.96
CA ALA A 38 3.89 -21.16 -3.09
C ALA A 38 3.20 -22.44 -2.56
N TYR A 39 2.05 -22.77 -3.12
CA TYR A 39 1.28 -23.97 -2.77
C TYR A 39 1.29 -24.93 -3.95
N SER A 40 1.55 -26.21 -3.69
CA SER A 40 1.36 -27.29 -4.66
C SER A 40 -0.13 -27.57 -4.86
N GLN A 41 -0.49 -28.23 -5.96
CA GLN A 41 -1.88 -28.56 -6.27
C GLN A 41 -2.54 -29.39 -5.14
N ASN A 42 -1.78 -30.28 -4.49
CA ASN A 42 -2.30 -31.13 -3.42
C ASN A 42 -2.55 -30.37 -2.09
N GLU A 43 -2.01 -29.16 -1.95
CA GLU A 43 -2.20 -28.31 -0.78
C GLU A 43 -3.36 -27.33 -0.94
N LEU A 44 -3.90 -27.25 -2.16
CA LEU A 44 -5.04 -26.41 -2.53
C LEU A 44 -6.30 -27.26 -2.58
N LEU A 45 -7.15 -27.07 -1.57
CA LEU A 45 -8.37 -27.85 -1.37
C LEU A 45 -9.60 -26.99 -1.71
N ASP A 46 -10.72 -27.66 -2.00
CA ASP A 46 -12.02 -27.00 -2.18
C ASP A 46 -12.63 -26.55 -0.84
N ASN A 47 -12.22 -27.19 0.28
CA ASN A 47 -12.61 -26.85 1.65
C ASN A 47 -11.45 -27.07 2.60
N GLY A 48 -11.35 -26.26 3.67
CA GLY A 48 -10.29 -26.40 4.65
C GLY A 48 -10.31 -25.32 5.72
N LYS A 49 -9.33 -25.39 6.60
CA LYS A 49 -9.23 -24.51 7.78
C LYS A 49 -8.96 -23.05 7.42
N TYR A 50 -8.11 -22.81 6.43
CA TYR A 50 -7.70 -21.46 6.03
C TYR A 50 -7.98 -21.24 4.54
N LYS A 51 -8.55 -20.10 4.21
CA LYS A 51 -8.59 -19.62 2.83
C LYS A 51 -7.19 -19.24 2.35
N VAL A 52 -6.89 -19.49 1.09
CA VAL A 52 -5.65 -19.10 0.43
C VAL A 52 -5.91 -17.81 -0.35
N LEU A 53 -5.40 -16.70 0.16
CA LEU A 53 -5.53 -15.40 -0.47
C LEU A 53 -4.59 -15.31 -1.68
N ARG A 54 -5.14 -15.03 -2.84
CA ARG A 54 -4.42 -14.81 -4.12
C ARG A 54 -4.66 -13.40 -4.62
N VAL A 55 -3.82 -12.92 -5.53
CA VAL A 55 -3.92 -11.57 -6.11
C VAL A 55 -5.34 -11.30 -6.64
N GLY A 56 -5.93 -12.22 -7.38
CA GLY A 56 -7.29 -12.06 -7.94
C GLY A 56 -8.38 -11.82 -6.89
N ASN A 57 -8.21 -12.32 -5.65
CA ASN A 57 -9.21 -12.14 -4.60
C ASN A 57 -9.30 -10.70 -4.05
N PHE A 58 -8.36 -9.84 -4.38
CA PHE A 58 -8.45 -8.40 -4.11
C PHE A 58 -9.31 -7.65 -5.14
N TYR A 59 -9.64 -8.27 -6.26
CA TYR A 59 -10.29 -7.60 -7.39
C TYR A 59 -11.61 -8.27 -7.77
N THR A 60 -11.59 -9.21 -8.70
CA THR A 60 -12.80 -9.75 -9.31
C THR A 60 -12.99 -11.26 -9.11
N ASN A 61 -12.01 -11.94 -8.49
CA ASN A 61 -12.09 -13.38 -8.32
C ASN A 61 -12.71 -13.75 -6.97
N ASP A 62 -13.94 -14.23 -6.97
CA ASP A 62 -14.68 -14.67 -5.79
C ASP A 62 -14.44 -16.14 -5.44
N SER A 63 -13.69 -16.89 -6.27
CA SER A 63 -13.36 -18.28 -5.99
C SER A 63 -12.19 -18.41 -5.01
N TRP A 64 -12.29 -19.34 -4.07
CA TRP A 64 -11.30 -19.56 -3.04
C TRP A 64 -10.78 -20.99 -3.06
N TYR A 65 -9.48 -21.12 -2.88
CA TYR A 65 -8.88 -22.37 -2.40
C TYR A 65 -8.71 -22.31 -0.89
N TYR A 66 -8.61 -23.48 -0.31
CA TYR A 66 -8.42 -23.67 1.12
C TYR A 66 -7.17 -24.53 1.38
N SER A 67 -6.69 -24.52 2.60
CA SER A 67 -5.60 -25.38 3.05
C SER A 67 -5.74 -25.68 4.53
N ASN A 68 -5.28 -26.87 4.95
CA ASN A 68 -5.20 -27.27 6.35
C ASN A 68 -3.81 -27.10 6.95
N LEU A 69 -2.89 -26.48 6.24
CA LEU A 69 -1.53 -26.27 6.69
C LEU A 69 -1.47 -25.34 7.88
N GLU A 70 -0.75 -25.78 8.93
CA GLU A 70 -0.34 -24.93 10.04
C GLU A 70 1.01 -24.32 9.70
N LEU A 71 1.05 -23.00 9.60
CA LEU A 71 2.23 -22.24 9.17
C LEU A 71 2.73 -21.33 10.30
N SER A 72 3.88 -20.74 10.11
CA SER A 72 4.38 -19.69 11.01
C SER A 72 3.52 -18.41 10.90
N GLU A 73 3.41 -17.63 11.98
CA GLU A 73 2.56 -16.42 12.04
C GLU A 73 2.83 -15.41 10.91
N LYS A 74 4.06 -15.33 10.41
CA LYS A 74 4.41 -14.48 9.26
C LYS A 74 3.73 -14.88 7.95
N SER A 75 3.22 -16.10 7.85
CA SER A 75 2.54 -16.64 6.67
C SER A 75 1.01 -16.42 6.69
N TYR A 76 0.50 -15.80 7.75
CA TYR A 76 -0.90 -15.44 7.87
C TYR A 76 -1.10 -13.94 7.69
N ALA A 77 -2.20 -13.59 7.04
CA ALA A 77 -2.74 -12.23 7.03
C ALA A 77 -3.97 -12.18 7.93
N ASN A 78 -3.97 -11.22 8.86
CA ASN A 78 -5.05 -10.95 9.79
C ASN A 78 -5.75 -9.64 9.42
N PHE A 79 -6.95 -9.42 9.96
CA PHE A 79 -7.65 -8.15 9.81
C PHE A 79 -6.74 -6.95 10.15
N GLY A 80 -6.66 -5.99 9.24
CA GLY A 80 -5.87 -4.79 9.40
C GLY A 80 -4.40 -4.91 8.97
N ASP A 81 -3.94 -6.07 8.52
CA ASP A 81 -2.59 -6.22 7.97
C ASP A 81 -2.44 -5.46 6.65
N LEU A 82 -1.27 -4.82 6.46
CA LEU A 82 -0.89 -4.20 5.21
C LEU A 82 -0.24 -5.25 4.30
N LEU A 83 -0.83 -5.45 3.14
CA LEU A 83 -0.39 -6.38 2.12
C LEU A 83 0.00 -5.63 0.85
N TYR A 84 0.83 -6.23 0.01
CA TYR A 84 1.19 -5.70 -1.29
C TYR A 84 1.21 -6.82 -2.34
N THR A 85 0.39 -6.70 -3.38
CA THR A 85 0.43 -7.59 -4.53
C THR A 85 1.53 -7.13 -5.49
N TRP A 86 2.37 -8.04 -6.00
CA TRP A 86 3.51 -7.66 -6.83
C TRP A 86 3.54 -8.34 -8.21
N SER A 87 2.50 -9.10 -8.54
CA SER A 87 2.37 -9.81 -9.82
C SER A 87 0.99 -9.60 -10.41
N ALA A 88 0.90 -9.52 -11.73
CA ALA A 88 -0.29 -9.26 -12.53
C ALA A 88 -0.87 -7.85 -12.26
N THR A 89 -1.65 -7.70 -11.21
CA THR A 89 -2.10 -6.40 -10.71
C THR A 89 -1.37 -6.13 -9.39
N PHE A 90 -0.60 -5.07 -9.33
CA PHE A 90 0.19 -4.74 -8.14
C PHE A 90 -0.33 -3.52 -7.39
N GLY A 91 -0.05 -3.48 -6.10
CA GLY A 91 -0.40 -2.37 -5.23
C GLY A 91 -0.62 -2.78 -3.78
N PRO A 92 -0.72 -1.78 -2.88
CA PRO A 92 -0.97 -1.99 -1.46
C PRO A 92 -2.45 -2.23 -1.17
N HIS A 93 -2.72 -3.04 -0.13
CA HIS A 93 -4.06 -3.37 0.35
C HIS A 93 -4.05 -3.48 1.87
N ILE A 94 -5.07 -2.97 2.55
CA ILE A 94 -5.33 -3.30 3.96
C ILE A 94 -6.31 -4.47 3.96
N TRP A 95 -5.90 -5.61 4.55
CA TRP A 95 -6.75 -6.78 4.63
C TRP A 95 -7.91 -6.58 5.62
N THR A 96 -9.13 -6.76 5.16
CA THR A 96 -10.35 -6.55 5.97
C THR A 96 -11.11 -7.84 6.26
N GLY A 97 -10.60 -8.99 5.77
CA GLY A 97 -11.21 -10.30 5.99
C GLY A 97 -10.70 -11.01 7.25
N HIS A 98 -11.20 -12.24 7.45
CA HIS A 98 -10.73 -13.12 8.50
C HIS A 98 -9.28 -13.57 8.26
N LYS A 99 -8.68 -14.25 9.25
CA LYS A 99 -7.34 -14.84 9.14
C LYS A 99 -7.24 -15.76 7.93
N VAL A 100 -6.27 -15.51 7.04
CA VAL A 100 -6.00 -16.28 5.82
C VAL A 100 -4.52 -16.59 5.71
N ILE A 101 -4.16 -17.60 4.95
CA ILE A 101 -2.81 -17.78 4.42
C ILE A 101 -2.72 -17.11 3.06
N TYR A 102 -1.55 -16.67 2.62
CA TYR A 102 -1.44 -15.90 1.38
C TYR A 102 -0.36 -16.43 0.44
N HIS A 103 -0.64 -16.28 -0.86
CA HIS A 103 0.18 -16.78 -1.95
C HIS A 103 1.45 -15.96 -2.13
N TYR A 104 2.50 -16.55 -2.70
CA TYR A 104 3.83 -15.91 -2.85
C TYR A 104 3.84 -14.61 -3.66
N HIS A 105 2.83 -14.36 -4.49
CA HIS A 105 2.65 -13.09 -5.22
C HIS A 105 2.17 -11.92 -4.34
N ILE A 106 2.07 -12.14 -3.05
CA ILE A 106 1.66 -11.14 -2.05
C ILE A 106 2.76 -11.04 -1.02
N TRP A 107 3.14 -9.82 -0.66
CA TRP A 107 3.93 -9.52 0.51
C TRP A 107 3.06 -9.04 1.65
N LYS A 108 3.33 -9.52 2.85
CA LYS A 108 2.86 -8.89 4.08
C LYS A 108 3.90 -7.86 4.50
N ILE A 109 3.46 -6.64 4.79
CA ILE A 109 4.33 -5.55 5.19
C ILE A 109 4.12 -5.29 6.69
N VAL A 110 5.19 -5.44 7.46
CA VAL A 110 5.23 -5.10 8.88
C VAL A 110 5.98 -3.79 9.04
N LEU A 111 5.29 -2.77 9.49
CA LEU A 111 5.82 -1.43 9.69
C LEU A 111 6.50 -1.32 11.06
N SER A 112 7.53 -0.49 11.15
CA SER A 112 8.09 -0.08 12.44
C SER A 112 7.14 0.87 13.17
N ASP A 113 7.35 1.08 14.47
CA ASP A 113 6.54 2.00 15.29
C ASP A 113 6.64 3.47 14.86
N GLU A 114 7.63 3.80 14.01
CA GLU A 114 7.83 5.15 13.46
C GLU A 114 7.06 5.40 12.15
N PHE A 115 6.46 4.37 11.55
CA PHE A 115 5.82 4.47 10.24
C PHE A 115 4.34 4.14 10.31
N GLU A 116 3.51 5.17 10.14
CA GLU A 116 2.05 5.05 10.28
C GLU A 116 1.42 4.34 9.07
N LYS A 117 0.51 3.42 9.34
CA LYS A 117 -0.03 2.48 8.37
C LYS A 117 -0.82 3.13 7.21
N TYR A 118 -1.70 4.06 7.50
CA TYR A 118 -2.48 4.73 6.44
C TYR A 118 -1.60 5.66 5.61
N PHE A 119 -0.61 6.29 6.22
CA PHE A 119 0.38 7.08 5.50
C PHE A 119 1.26 6.19 4.62
N ALA A 120 1.70 5.03 5.13
CA ALA A 120 2.44 4.03 4.37
C ALA A 120 1.63 3.52 3.18
N MET A 121 0.34 3.26 3.37
CA MET A 121 -0.59 2.87 2.29
C MET A 121 -0.60 3.91 1.17
N GLN A 122 -0.77 5.19 1.50
CA GLN A 122 -0.81 6.30 0.53
C GLN A 122 0.52 6.46 -0.21
N LEU A 123 1.63 6.31 0.51
CA LEU A 123 2.96 6.39 -0.08
C LEU A 123 3.21 5.25 -1.08
N LEU A 124 2.79 4.03 -0.73
CA LEU A 124 2.90 2.86 -1.61
C LEU A 124 1.96 2.96 -2.82
N GLU A 125 0.77 3.55 -2.66
CA GLU A 125 -0.15 3.79 -3.78
C GLU A 125 0.41 4.84 -4.75
N LYS A 126 1.00 5.92 -4.22
CA LYS A 126 1.73 6.90 -5.04
C LYS A 126 2.88 6.23 -5.81
N ASP A 127 3.68 5.43 -5.14
CA ASP A 127 4.81 4.70 -5.77
C ASP A 127 4.32 3.77 -6.89
N LYS A 128 3.23 3.06 -6.69
CA LYS A 128 2.56 2.25 -7.72
C LYS A 128 2.22 3.10 -8.95
N ASN A 129 1.62 4.27 -8.74
CA ASN A 129 1.23 5.16 -9.83
C ASN A 129 2.46 5.71 -10.57
N ASP A 130 3.52 6.06 -9.85
CA ASP A 130 4.80 6.49 -10.45
C ASP A 130 5.41 5.36 -11.32
N ILE A 131 5.36 4.12 -10.87
CA ILE A 131 5.81 2.95 -11.64
C ILE A 131 4.98 2.80 -12.92
N LEU A 132 3.65 2.86 -12.83
CA LEU A 132 2.74 2.74 -13.98
C LEU A 132 2.98 3.82 -15.02
N LEU A 133 3.19 5.06 -14.60
CA LEU A 133 3.45 6.18 -15.50
C LEU A 133 4.80 6.06 -16.23
N ASN A 134 5.80 5.47 -15.58
CA ASN A 134 7.15 5.35 -16.14
C ASN A 134 7.33 4.12 -17.04
N THR A 135 6.38 3.19 -17.08
CA THR A 135 6.51 1.95 -17.87
C THR A 135 6.11 2.06 -19.33
N ASN A 136 5.71 3.24 -19.83
CA ASN A 136 5.48 3.54 -21.27
C ASN A 136 5.02 2.34 -22.14
N GLY A 137 4.00 1.60 -21.69
CA GLY A 137 3.44 0.47 -22.45
C GLY A 137 4.29 -0.82 -22.43
N SER A 138 5.34 -0.91 -21.64
CA SER A 138 6.07 -2.16 -21.41
C SER A 138 5.17 -3.15 -20.66
N THR A 139 5.00 -4.33 -21.24
CA THR A 139 4.02 -5.33 -20.82
C THR A 139 4.32 -6.02 -19.51
N MET A 140 5.45 -5.75 -18.86
CA MET A 140 5.81 -6.44 -17.62
C MET A 140 6.66 -5.57 -16.69
N VAL A 141 6.03 -5.08 -15.63
CA VAL A 141 6.72 -4.40 -14.52
C VAL A 141 7.23 -5.47 -13.56
N HIS A 142 8.55 -5.56 -13.42
CA HIS A 142 9.17 -6.41 -12.40
C HIS A 142 9.41 -5.63 -11.12
N ILE A 143 8.54 -5.83 -10.14
CA ILE A 143 8.74 -5.30 -8.79
C ILE A 143 9.41 -6.38 -7.96
N THR A 144 10.64 -6.12 -7.49
CA THR A 144 11.36 -7.04 -6.61
C THR A 144 11.30 -6.54 -5.17
N LYS A 145 11.32 -7.49 -4.23
CA LYS A 145 11.37 -7.17 -2.81
C LYS A 145 12.58 -6.28 -2.49
N GLN A 146 13.75 -6.63 -2.99
CA GLN A 146 14.99 -5.86 -2.80
C GLN A 146 14.87 -4.45 -3.36
N GLY A 147 14.24 -4.29 -4.53
CA GLY A 147 13.97 -2.98 -5.13
C GLY A 147 13.05 -2.12 -4.26
N MET A 148 12.01 -2.72 -3.68
CA MET A 148 11.11 -2.01 -2.75
C MET A 148 11.84 -1.61 -1.46
N GLU A 149 12.61 -2.51 -0.85
CA GLU A 149 13.36 -2.25 0.38
C GLU A 149 14.45 -1.18 0.18
N ALA A 150 15.04 -1.09 -1.02
CA ALA A 150 16.07 -0.11 -1.36
C ALA A 150 15.52 1.30 -1.66
N LYS A 151 14.21 1.45 -1.88
CA LYS A 151 13.61 2.75 -2.22
C LYS A 151 13.84 3.77 -1.12
N GLU A 152 14.23 4.96 -1.55
CA GLU A 152 14.31 6.13 -0.70
C GLU A 152 12.97 6.86 -0.72
N ILE A 153 12.46 7.10 0.47
CA ILE A 153 11.18 7.77 0.69
C ILE A 153 11.38 8.95 1.62
N VAL A 154 10.54 9.95 1.49
CA VAL A 154 10.54 11.14 2.34
C VAL A 154 9.28 11.13 3.19
N ILE A 155 9.44 11.14 4.49
CA ILE A 155 8.34 11.00 5.45
C ILE A 155 8.42 12.08 6.54
N PRO A 156 7.28 12.51 7.12
CA PRO A 156 7.29 13.32 8.33
C PRO A 156 7.94 12.55 9.49
N LYS A 157 8.84 13.21 10.24
CA LYS A 157 9.41 12.63 11.47
C LYS A 157 8.36 12.41 12.55
N ASN A 158 7.31 13.23 12.56
CA ASN A 158 6.27 13.17 13.56
C ASN A 158 5.20 12.16 13.16
N PHE A 159 5.07 11.07 13.94
CA PHE A 159 4.06 10.03 13.72
C PHE A 159 2.62 10.55 13.71
N LYS A 160 2.31 11.58 14.53
CA LYS A 160 0.97 12.21 14.53
C LYS A 160 0.68 12.94 13.22
N GLU A 161 1.69 13.58 12.63
CA GLU A 161 1.58 14.22 11.32
C GLU A 161 1.33 13.18 10.23
N GLN A 162 2.08 12.07 10.22
CA GLN A 162 1.84 10.95 9.31
C GLN A 162 0.38 10.45 9.43
N LYS A 163 -0.10 10.28 10.67
CA LYS A 163 -1.47 9.81 10.94
C LYS A 163 -2.54 10.76 10.42
N VAL A 164 -2.35 12.07 10.57
CA VAL A 164 -3.28 13.08 10.04
C VAL A 164 -3.27 13.06 8.52
N LEU A 165 -2.09 13.07 7.90
CA LEU A 165 -1.94 13.03 6.44
C LEU A 165 -2.51 11.75 5.83
N GLY A 166 -2.19 10.59 6.41
CA GLY A 166 -2.69 9.30 5.93
C GLY A 166 -4.22 9.22 5.95
N LYS A 167 -4.85 9.65 7.05
CA LYS A 167 -6.31 9.71 7.16
C LYS A 167 -6.93 10.71 6.18
N PHE A 168 -6.35 11.89 6.06
CA PHE A 168 -6.84 12.92 5.16
C PHE A 168 -6.85 12.43 3.71
N LEU A 169 -5.73 11.88 3.24
CA LEU A 169 -5.62 11.34 1.88
C LEU A 169 -6.56 10.15 1.66
N SER A 170 -6.67 9.22 2.61
CA SER A 170 -7.60 8.10 2.53
C SER A 170 -9.07 8.55 2.44
N ASN A 171 -9.46 9.62 3.14
CA ASN A 171 -10.80 10.19 3.03
C ASN A 171 -11.05 10.80 1.65
N PHE A 172 -10.04 11.44 1.05
CA PHE A 172 -10.14 11.96 -0.32
C PHE A 172 -10.36 10.85 -1.33
N ASP A 173 -9.60 9.75 -1.24
CA ASP A 173 -9.79 8.59 -2.14
C ASP A 173 -11.19 8.01 -2.03
N ASN A 174 -11.72 7.92 -0.81
CA ASN A 174 -13.09 7.46 -0.58
C ASN A 174 -14.12 8.39 -1.23
N LEU A 175 -13.95 9.71 -1.09
CA LEU A 175 -14.85 10.69 -1.70
C LEU A 175 -14.81 10.64 -3.23
N ILE A 176 -13.61 10.52 -3.82
CA ILE A 176 -13.43 10.35 -5.27
C ILE A 176 -14.15 9.10 -5.74
N THR A 177 -13.95 7.98 -5.05
CA THR A 177 -14.56 6.69 -5.39
C THR A 177 -16.10 6.76 -5.32
N LEU A 178 -16.65 7.38 -4.27
CA LEU A 178 -18.09 7.57 -4.12
C LEU A 178 -18.66 8.43 -5.25
N HIS A 179 -18.03 9.55 -5.54
CA HIS A 179 -18.46 10.45 -6.61
C HIS A 179 -18.41 9.76 -7.99
N GLN A 180 -17.37 8.98 -8.26
CA GLN A 180 -17.28 8.20 -9.49
C GLN A 180 -18.44 7.20 -9.61
N ARG A 181 -18.80 6.50 -8.54
CA ARG A 181 -19.95 5.56 -8.53
C ARG A 181 -21.26 6.28 -8.80
N GLU A 182 -21.50 7.43 -8.19
CA GLU A 182 -22.70 8.24 -8.45
C GLU A 182 -22.78 8.68 -9.91
N CYS A 183 -21.65 9.12 -10.49
CA CYS A 183 -21.60 9.52 -11.91
C CYS A 183 -21.87 8.34 -12.87
N PHE A 184 -21.51 7.10 -12.52
CA PHE A 184 -21.83 5.93 -13.33
C PHE A 184 -23.32 5.60 -13.27
N LEU A 185 -23.94 5.63 -12.08
CA LEU A 185 -25.38 5.35 -11.91
C LEU A 185 -26.28 6.33 -12.65
N HIS A 186 -25.86 7.59 -12.81
CA HIS A 186 -26.61 8.59 -13.56
C HIS A 186 -26.45 8.50 -15.09
N LYS A 187 -25.55 7.66 -15.61
CA LYS A 187 -25.35 7.46 -17.05
C LYS A 187 -26.17 6.27 -17.61
N GLU A 188 -26.72 5.44 -16.74
CA GLU A 188 -27.53 4.28 -17.11
C GLU A 188 -29.07 4.57 -17.07
N VAL A 189 -29.46 5.81 -16.84
CA VAL A 189 -30.83 6.33 -16.92
C VAL A 189 -30.95 7.25 -18.13
#